data_c3427ade1284aa59cff17ed0e223846f
#
_entry.id   c3427ade1284aa59cff17ed0e223846f
#
_cell.length_a   1.000
_cell.length_b   1.000
_cell.length_c   1.000
_cell.angle_alpha   90.00
_cell.angle_beta   90.00
_cell.angle_gamma   90.00
#
_symmetry.space_group_name_H-M   'P 1'
#
loop_
_entity.id
_entity.type
_entity.pdbx_description
1 polymer ?
#
loop_
_entity_poly.entity_id
_entity_poly.type
_entity_poly.pdbx_seq_one_letter_code
_entity_poly.pdbx_strand_id
1 'polypeptide(L)'
;KELCYDKWIPSVLFMTHYLPDDPKRSQLINLASLILGQNGIWGDLLNISEDGVNLFNSVLSVYKRVCDDITSAYPHVIGTPGTTFEAREKIYNGRGVVVLFGNFNGTYEYKVHENAKTDKITVFGNVEVEENDGLKLRATFGEYNCAIVFFE
;
A
#
# COMPACT_ATOMS: atom_id res chain seq x y z
N LYS A 1 3.48 -0.05 -13.56
CA LYS A 1 2.53 0.09 -14.71
C LYS A 1 1.08 -0.11 -14.29
N GLU A 2 0.78 -1.09 -13.43
CA GLU A 2 -0.60 -1.42 -13.01
C GLU A 2 -1.30 -0.23 -12.35
N LEU A 3 -0.62 0.48 -11.47
CA LEU A 3 -1.17 1.64 -10.77
C LEU A 3 -1.61 2.80 -11.69
N CYS A 4 -1.10 2.85 -12.93
CA CYS A 4 -1.53 3.84 -13.91
C CYS A 4 -2.95 3.61 -14.40
N TYR A 5 -3.44 2.39 -14.31
CA TYR A 5 -4.74 1.97 -14.85
C TYR A 5 -5.82 1.83 -13.78
N ASP A 6 -5.48 2.03 -12.51
CA ASP A 6 -6.36 1.79 -11.36
C ASP A 6 -7.70 2.57 -11.43
N LYS A 7 -7.73 3.73 -12.10
CA LYS A 7 -8.96 4.51 -12.31
C LYS A 7 -9.81 4.02 -13.48
N TRP A 8 -9.27 3.23 -14.37
CA TRP A 8 -9.89 2.92 -15.67
C TRP A 8 -10.21 1.45 -15.86
N ILE A 9 -9.48 0.58 -15.18
CA ILE A 9 -9.61 -0.87 -15.30
C ILE A 9 -9.96 -1.43 -13.92
N PRO A 10 -10.97 -2.31 -13.83
CA PRO A 10 -11.28 -2.98 -12.56
C PRO A 10 -10.04 -3.65 -11.95
N SER A 11 -9.75 -3.37 -10.71
CA SER A 11 -8.56 -3.85 -10.02
C SER A 11 -8.45 -5.38 -9.97
N VAL A 12 -9.57 -6.09 -10.06
CA VAL A 12 -9.62 -7.56 -10.15
C VAL A 12 -8.86 -8.12 -11.37
N LEU A 13 -8.58 -7.30 -12.36
CA LEU A 13 -7.83 -7.69 -13.56
C LEU A 13 -6.31 -7.49 -13.43
N PHE A 14 -5.84 -6.91 -12.35
CA PHE A 14 -4.41 -6.71 -12.11
C PHE A 14 -3.77 -7.95 -11.46
N MET A 15 -2.54 -8.19 -11.81
CA MET A 15 -1.71 -9.25 -11.24
C MET A 15 -0.33 -8.73 -10.91
N THR A 16 0.27 -9.22 -9.84
CA THR A 16 1.64 -8.89 -9.47
C THR A 16 2.49 -10.13 -9.29
N HIS A 17 3.81 -9.96 -9.37
CA HIS A 17 4.77 -11.03 -9.12
C HIS A 17 5.21 -11.02 -7.65
N TYR A 18 5.47 -12.21 -7.12
CA TYR A 18 6.08 -12.41 -5.81
C TYR A 18 7.09 -13.54 -5.93
N LEU A 19 8.37 -13.20 -5.99
CA LEU A 19 9.45 -14.13 -6.26
C LEU A 19 10.30 -14.42 -5.01
N PRO A 20 10.87 -15.65 -4.88
CA PRO A 20 11.62 -16.07 -3.70
C PRO A 20 12.83 -15.19 -3.40
N ASP A 21 13.54 -14.78 -4.43
CA ASP A 21 14.78 -14.02 -4.31
C ASP A 21 14.57 -12.50 -4.28
N ASP A 22 13.33 -12.05 -4.30
CA ASP A 22 13.03 -10.62 -4.21
C ASP A 22 13.50 -10.06 -2.85
N PRO A 23 14.27 -8.96 -2.82
CA PRO A 23 14.59 -8.29 -1.58
C PRO A 23 13.31 -7.79 -0.90
N LYS A 24 13.32 -7.74 0.43
CA LYS A 24 12.15 -7.34 1.25
C LYS A 24 11.49 -6.04 0.77
N ARG A 25 12.30 -5.09 0.31
CA ARG A 25 11.83 -3.84 -0.31
C ARG A 25 10.95 -4.08 -1.54
N SER A 26 11.38 -4.96 -2.46
CA SER A 26 10.62 -5.30 -3.66
C SER A 26 9.36 -6.07 -3.32
N GLN A 27 9.41 -6.95 -2.33
CA GLN A 27 8.25 -7.67 -1.83
C GLN A 27 7.18 -6.72 -1.29
N LEU A 28 7.57 -5.71 -0.51
CA LEU A 28 6.64 -4.71 0.00
C LEU A 28 5.99 -3.89 -1.13
N ILE A 29 6.77 -3.48 -2.13
CA ILE A 29 6.24 -2.76 -3.30
C ILE A 29 5.23 -3.62 -4.07
N ASN A 30 5.51 -4.90 -4.26
CA ASN A 30 4.62 -5.83 -4.95
C ASN A 30 3.31 -6.03 -4.18
N LEU A 31 3.39 -6.20 -2.86
CA LEU A 31 2.21 -6.29 -2.00
C LEU A 31 1.42 -4.98 -1.99
N ALA A 32 2.09 -3.84 -1.93
CA ALA A 32 1.44 -2.54 -2.01
C ALA A 32 0.66 -2.35 -3.31
N SER A 33 1.21 -2.82 -4.42
CA SER A 33 0.53 -2.79 -5.71
C SER A 33 -0.67 -3.75 -5.75
N LEU A 34 -0.55 -4.90 -5.10
CA LEU A 34 -1.60 -5.91 -5.02
C LEU A 34 -2.82 -5.40 -4.23
N ILE A 35 -2.60 -4.84 -3.06
CA ILE A 35 -3.67 -4.47 -2.11
C ILE A 35 -4.54 -3.29 -2.55
N LEU A 36 -4.13 -2.53 -3.55
CA LEU A 36 -4.95 -1.44 -4.11
C LEU A 36 -6.18 -1.93 -4.87
N GLY A 37 -6.37 -3.24 -4.96
CA GLY A 37 -7.54 -3.87 -5.56
C GLY A 37 -7.66 -5.34 -5.18
N GLN A 38 -8.52 -6.08 -5.86
CA GLN A 38 -8.67 -7.53 -5.73
C GLN A 38 -7.87 -8.23 -6.83
N ASN A 39 -6.60 -8.40 -6.60
CA ASN A 39 -5.66 -8.89 -7.61
C ASN A 39 -5.28 -10.36 -7.40
N GLY A 40 -4.83 -10.99 -8.46
CA GLY A 40 -4.15 -12.27 -8.40
C GLY A 40 -2.65 -12.11 -8.15
N ILE A 41 -2.03 -13.12 -7.60
CA ILE A 41 -0.58 -13.22 -7.41
C ILE A 41 -0.04 -14.26 -8.37
N TRP A 42 1.05 -13.91 -9.03
CA TRP A 42 1.81 -14.78 -9.88
C TRP A 42 3.24 -14.89 -9.36
N GLY A 43 3.74 -16.10 -9.18
CA GLY A 43 5.12 -16.32 -8.77
C GLY A 43 5.32 -17.65 -8.06
N ASP A 44 6.57 -17.92 -7.67
CA ASP A 44 6.94 -19.11 -6.92
C ASP A 44 6.79 -18.86 -5.42
N LEU A 45 5.58 -19.02 -4.93
CA LEU A 45 5.25 -18.81 -3.52
C LEU A 45 5.81 -19.89 -2.59
N LEU A 46 6.18 -21.05 -3.14
CA LEU A 46 6.67 -22.17 -2.33
C LEU A 46 8.12 -22.01 -1.87
N ASN A 47 8.90 -21.24 -2.62
CA ASN A 47 10.32 -21.02 -2.34
C ASN A 47 10.62 -19.65 -1.72
N ILE A 48 9.61 -18.89 -1.32
CA ILE A 48 9.79 -17.61 -0.62
C ILE A 48 10.45 -17.85 0.74
N SER A 49 11.36 -16.95 1.14
CA SER A 49 11.97 -16.98 2.48
C SER A 49 10.91 -16.91 3.60
N GLU A 50 11.26 -17.43 4.77
CA GLU A 50 10.36 -17.35 5.94
C GLU A 50 9.95 -15.91 6.26
N ASP A 51 10.88 -14.95 6.18
CA ASP A 51 10.58 -13.53 6.35
C ASP A 51 9.62 -13.00 5.28
N GLY A 52 9.78 -13.45 4.03
CA GLY A 52 8.87 -13.11 2.95
C GLY A 52 7.46 -13.67 3.16
N VAL A 53 7.35 -14.89 3.64
CA VAL A 53 6.05 -15.51 4.00
C VAL A 53 5.40 -14.75 5.15
N ASN A 54 6.17 -14.38 6.16
CA ASN A 54 5.66 -13.64 7.31
C ASN A 54 5.15 -12.24 6.90
N LEU A 55 5.90 -11.52 6.08
CA LEU A 55 5.47 -10.23 5.53
C LEU A 55 4.18 -10.37 4.72
N PHE A 56 4.15 -11.32 3.80
CA PHE A 56 2.99 -11.64 2.97
C PHE A 56 1.74 -11.93 3.83
N ASN A 57 1.85 -12.83 4.79
CA ASN A 57 0.74 -13.19 5.68
C ASN A 57 0.28 -12.00 6.53
N SER A 58 1.21 -11.20 7.03
CA SER A 58 0.90 -10.03 7.85
C SER A 58 0.11 -8.99 7.05
N VAL A 59 0.56 -8.67 5.84
CA VAL A 59 -0.14 -7.72 4.96
C VAL A 59 -1.50 -8.24 4.54
N LEU A 60 -1.58 -9.49 4.07
CA LEU A 60 -2.84 -10.07 3.60
C LEU A 60 -3.86 -10.29 4.71
N SER A 61 -3.43 -10.54 5.94
CA SER A 61 -4.36 -10.70 7.06
C SER A 61 -5.14 -9.41 7.33
N VAL A 62 -4.47 -8.25 7.21
CA VAL A 62 -5.14 -6.94 7.31
C VAL A 62 -5.97 -6.66 6.07
N TYR A 63 -5.38 -6.86 4.88
CA TYR A 63 -6.06 -6.64 3.61
C TYR A 63 -7.40 -7.36 3.52
N LYS A 64 -7.48 -8.62 3.91
CA LYS A 64 -8.72 -9.41 3.88
C LYS A 64 -9.86 -8.78 4.69
N ARG A 65 -9.56 -8.00 5.72
CA ARG A 65 -10.58 -7.33 6.54
C ARG A 65 -11.12 -6.05 5.91
N VAL A 66 -10.37 -5.44 4.99
CA VAL A 66 -10.69 -4.15 4.37
C VAL A 66 -10.77 -4.19 2.84
N CYS A 67 -10.63 -5.37 2.22
CA CYS A 67 -10.58 -5.48 0.77
C CYS A 67 -11.83 -4.98 0.06
N ASP A 68 -12.99 -5.17 0.64
CA ASP A 68 -14.26 -4.70 0.06
C ASP A 68 -14.35 -3.16 0.12
N ASP A 69 -13.87 -2.56 1.20
CA ASP A 69 -13.79 -1.11 1.37
C ASP A 69 -12.80 -0.51 0.35
N ILE A 70 -11.63 -1.11 0.21
CA ILE A 70 -10.61 -0.70 -0.76
C ILE A 70 -11.16 -0.75 -2.19
N THR A 71 -11.85 -1.83 -2.54
CA THR A 71 -12.42 -2.04 -3.87
C THR A 71 -13.57 -1.06 -4.16
N SER A 72 -14.32 -0.68 -3.14
CA SER A 72 -15.43 0.27 -3.25
C SER A 72 -14.98 1.73 -3.27
N ALA A 73 -13.77 2.02 -2.81
CA ALA A 73 -13.25 3.37 -2.71
C ALA A 73 -12.88 3.95 -4.08
N TYR A 74 -13.15 5.25 -4.25
CA TYR A 74 -12.59 6.00 -5.38
C TYR A 74 -11.13 6.33 -5.07
N PRO A 75 -10.18 6.04 -5.98
CA PRO A 75 -8.77 6.28 -5.72
C PRO A 75 -8.42 7.78 -5.75
N HIS A 76 -7.82 8.28 -4.66
CA HIS A 76 -7.14 9.57 -4.64
C HIS A 76 -5.66 9.36 -4.89
N VAL A 77 -5.11 10.10 -5.85
CA VAL A 77 -3.76 9.90 -6.35
C VAL A 77 -3.00 11.21 -6.30
N ILE A 78 -1.83 11.22 -5.66
CA ILE A 78 -0.85 12.29 -5.72
C ILE A 78 0.41 11.76 -6.39
N GLY A 79 1.00 12.59 -7.26
CA GLY A 79 2.16 12.21 -8.06
C GLY A 79 1.83 11.38 -9.29
N THR A 80 2.85 11.12 -10.08
CA THR A 80 2.80 10.22 -11.24
C THR A 80 3.83 9.10 -11.06
N PRO A 81 3.57 7.91 -11.63
CA PRO A 81 4.50 6.78 -11.51
C PRO A 81 5.93 7.15 -11.92
N GLY A 82 6.88 6.86 -11.04
CA GLY A 82 8.30 7.14 -11.25
C GLY A 82 8.76 8.53 -10.84
N THR A 83 7.91 9.35 -10.25
CA THR A 83 8.30 10.65 -9.66
C THR A 83 8.91 10.48 -8.26
N THR A 84 9.31 11.60 -7.64
CA THR A 84 9.96 11.60 -6.33
C THR A 84 9.10 10.97 -5.25
N PHE A 85 7.79 11.29 -5.26
CA PHE A 85 6.84 10.81 -4.28
C PHE A 85 5.48 10.58 -4.91
N GLU A 86 4.85 9.47 -4.54
CA GLU A 86 3.51 9.10 -4.97
C GLU A 86 2.71 8.61 -3.76
N ALA A 87 1.44 8.98 -3.72
CA ALA A 87 0.48 8.44 -2.76
C ALA A 87 -0.76 7.92 -3.49
N ARG A 88 -1.26 6.80 -3.03
CA ARG A 88 -2.50 6.17 -3.48
C ARG A 88 -3.37 5.94 -2.26
N GLU A 89 -4.52 6.59 -2.22
CA GLU A 89 -5.49 6.44 -1.13
C GLU A 89 -6.76 5.78 -1.64
N LYS A 90 -7.17 4.72 -0.97
CA LYS A 90 -8.46 4.05 -1.18
C LYS A 90 -9.12 3.82 0.19
N ILE A 91 -9.96 4.76 0.59
CA ILE A 91 -10.70 4.72 1.85
C ILE A 91 -12.19 4.87 1.54
N TYR A 92 -12.99 3.96 2.07
CA TYR A 92 -14.44 3.95 1.98
C TYR A 92 -15.04 3.70 3.37
N ASN A 93 -16.00 4.53 3.79
CA ASN A 93 -16.60 4.46 5.12
C ASN A 93 -15.58 4.48 6.28
N GLY A 94 -14.50 5.21 6.12
CA GLY A 94 -13.42 5.32 7.11
C GLY A 94 -12.44 4.17 7.13
N ARG A 95 -12.61 3.14 6.28
CA ARG A 95 -11.79 1.94 6.23
C ARG A 95 -11.09 1.83 4.87
N GLY A 96 -9.87 1.33 4.88
CA GLY A 96 -9.14 1.14 3.66
C GLY A 96 -7.64 1.26 3.82
N VAL A 97 -6.98 1.85 2.82
CA VAL A 97 -5.52 1.87 2.73
C VAL A 97 -5.00 3.16 2.12
N VAL A 98 -3.84 3.59 2.60
CA VAL A 98 -2.96 4.55 1.92
C VAL A 98 -1.64 3.86 1.63
N VAL A 99 -1.21 3.92 0.38
CA VAL A 99 0.09 3.40 -0.06
C VAL A 99 0.95 4.56 -0.52
N LEU A 100 2.17 4.61 0.00
CA LEU A 100 3.14 5.67 -0.27
C LEU A 100 4.37 5.08 -0.97
N PHE A 101 4.81 5.71 -2.05
CA PHE A 101 6.01 5.33 -2.80
C PHE A 101 6.97 6.50 -2.92
N GLY A 102 8.27 6.22 -2.88
CA GLY A 102 9.30 7.21 -3.10
C GLY A 102 10.51 6.63 -3.85
N ASN A 103 11.04 7.38 -4.80
CA ASN A 103 12.22 6.99 -5.57
C ASN A 103 13.55 7.41 -4.93
N PHE A 104 13.50 8.36 -3.97
CA PHE A 104 14.67 8.92 -3.32
C PHE A 104 14.55 8.81 -1.81
N ASN A 105 15.68 8.69 -1.14
CA ASN A 105 15.74 8.78 0.31
C ASN A 105 15.24 10.15 0.76
N GLY A 106 14.53 10.18 1.87
CA GLY A 106 14.00 11.42 2.42
C GLY A 106 12.73 11.20 3.22
N THR A 107 12.22 12.28 3.77
CA THR A 107 10.96 12.29 4.52
C THR A 107 9.91 13.03 3.71
N TYR A 108 8.76 12.42 3.55
CA TYR A 108 7.64 12.94 2.77
C TYR A 108 6.37 12.92 3.60
N GLU A 109 5.54 13.94 3.44
CA GLU A 109 4.26 14.07 4.13
C GLU A 109 3.10 13.90 3.15
N TYR A 110 2.08 13.20 3.61
CA TYR A 110 0.81 13.05 2.91
C TYR A 110 -0.35 13.34 3.86
N LYS A 111 -1.20 14.29 3.50
CA LYS A 111 -2.45 14.54 4.22
C LYS A 111 -3.53 13.63 3.66
N VAL A 112 -4.09 12.77 4.48
CA VAL A 112 -5.17 11.86 4.09
C VAL A 112 -6.39 12.67 3.66
N HIS A 113 -6.94 12.34 2.51
CA HIS A 113 -8.03 13.10 1.88
C HIS A 113 -9.38 12.74 2.50
N GLU A 114 -9.67 11.45 2.64
CA GLU A 114 -10.91 10.95 3.20
C GLU A 114 -10.85 10.89 4.74
N ASN A 115 -12.04 10.88 5.36
CA ASN A 115 -12.12 10.66 6.81
C ASN A 115 -11.84 9.18 7.13
N ALA A 116 -10.63 8.89 7.59
CA ALA A 116 -10.23 7.57 8.02
C ALA A 116 -10.55 7.34 9.50
N LYS A 117 -10.96 6.11 9.86
CA LYS A 117 -11.04 5.67 11.24
C LYS A 117 -9.63 5.48 11.80
N THR A 118 -9.42 5.94 13.02
CA THR A 118 -8.13 5.84 13.71
C THR A 118 -8.14 4.86 14.89
N ASP A 119 -9.24 4.11 15.04
CA ASP A 119 -9.38 3.11 16.11
C ASP A 119 -8.35 1.99 16.00
N LYS A 120 -8.05 1.59 14.77
CA LYS A 120 -7.02 0.63 14.49
C LYS A 120 -6.27 0.98 13.21
N ILE A 121 -5.00 1.31 13.36
CA ILE A 121 -4.08 1.64 12.26
C ILE A 121 -2.97 0.61 12.23
N THR A 122 -2.75 -0.01 11.07
CA THR A 122 -1.65 -0.95 10.86
C THR A 122 -0.69 -0.40 9.81
N VAL A 123 0.58 -0.30 10.17
CA VAL A 123 1.64 0.29 9.33
C VAL A 123 2.64 -0.77 8.92
N PHE A 124 2.96 -0.80 7.63
CA PHE A 124 4.09 -1.53 7.07
C PHE A 124 5.04 -0.54 6.39
N GLY A 125 6.28 -0.52 6.79
CA GLY A 125 7.27 0.48 6.41
C GLY A 125 7.49 1.52 7.51
N ASN A 126 8.20 2.59 7.19
CA ASN A 126 8.57 3.63 8.17
C ASN A 126 7.64 4.85 8.00
N VAL A 127 6.53 4.84 8.73
CA VAL A 127 5.53 5.93 8.71
C VAL A 127 5.13 6.29 10.13
N GLU A 128 5.16 7.58 10.42
CA GLU A 128 4.53 8.18 11.59
C GLU A 128 3.15 8.71 11.22
N VAL A 129 2.18 8.46 12.08
CA VAL A 129 0.80 8.93 11.92
C VAL A 129 0.54 10.06 12.90
N GLU A 130 0.18 11.22 12.39
CA GLU A 130 -0.15 12.40 13.20
C GLU A 130 -1.62 12.78 13.03
N GLU A 131 -2.33 12.92 14.14
CA GLU A 131 -3.70 13.41 14.19
C GLU A 131 -3.70 14.85 14.73
N ASN A 132 -3.49 15.81 13.84
CA ASN A 132 -3.55 17.22 14.19
C ASN A 132 -4.07 18.01 12.98
N ASP A 133 -5.26 18.60 13.11
CA ASP A 133 -5.95 19.26 12.00
C ASP A 133 -6.11 18.34 10.77
N GLY A 134 -6.61 17.13 11.02
CA GLY A 134 -6.73 16.04 10.05
C GLY A 134 -5.66 14.96 10.26
N LEU A 135 -5.65 13.97 9.40
CA LEU A 135 -4.74 12.84 9.47
C LEU A 135 -3.58 13.03 8.50
N LYS A 136 -2.36 13.09 9.03
CA LYS A 136 -1.14 13.24 8.26
C LYS A 136 -0.25 12.01 8.42
N LEU A 137 0.28 11.52 7.32
CA LEU A 137 1.25 10.44 7.26
C LEU A 137 2.62 11.01 6.90
N ARG A 138 3.62 10.76 7.74
CA ARG A 138 5.00 11.13 7.48
C ARG A 138 5.81 9.88 7.22
N ALA A 139 6.18 9.66 5.96
CA ALA A 139 6.97 8.51 5.53
C ALA A 139 8.44 8.88 5.39
N THR A 140 9.32 8.07 5.97
CA THR A 140 10.77 8.18 5.79
C THR A 140 11.25 7.02 4.94
N PHE A 141 11.79 7.34 3.76
CA PHE A 141 12.34 6.38 2.81
C PHE A 141 13.87 6.34 2.88
N GLY A 142 14.38 5.14 2.82
CA GLY A 142 15.80 4.84 2.85
C GLY A 142 15.97 3.36 2.55
N GLU A 143 15.74 2.51 3.56
CA GLU A 143 15.73 1.06 3.40
C GLU A 143 14.50 0.59 2.59
N TYR A 144 13.32 1.18 2.88
CA TYR A 144 12.08 0.93 2.13
C TYR A 144 11.69 2.15 1.32
N ASN A 145 11.35 1.95 0.06
CA ASN A 145 10.82 2.99 -0.82
C ASN A 145 9.31 2.89 -0.96
N CYS A 146 8.67 2.18 -0.08
CA CYS A 146 7.24 1.97 -0.03
C CYS A 146 6.77 1.87 1.43
N ALA A 147 5.58 2.33 1.67
CA ALA A 147 4.89 2.13 2.94
C ALA A 147 3.41 1.88 2.70
N ILE A 148 2.81 1.10 3.59
CA ILE A 148 1.39 0.75 3.54
C ILE A 148 0.78 1.09 4.89
N VAL A 149 -0.30 1.84 4.89
CA VAL A 149 -1.06 2.21 6.10
C VAL A 149 -2.50 1.78 5.92
N PHE A 150 -2.93 0.83 6.74
CA PHE A 150 -4.32 0.38 6.77
C PHE A 150 -5.10 1.06 7.89
N PHE A 151 -6.36 1.33 7.61
CA PHE A 151 -7.34 1.88 8.54
C PHE A 151 -8.52 0.91 8.67
N GLU A 152 -8.86 0.54 9.93
CA GLU A 152 -9.94 -0.41 10.23
C GLU A 152 -10.99 0.17 11.20
#